data_bf4af2476d2c2dc31e5d60d65a15152d
#
_entry.id   bf4af2476d2c2dc31e5d60d65a15152d
#
_cell.length_a   1.000
_cell.length_b   1.000
_cell.length_c   1.000
_cell.angle_alpha   90.00
_cell.angle_beta   90.00
_cell.angle_gamma   90.00
#
_symmetry.space_group_name_H-M   'P 1'
#
loop_
_entity.id
_entity.type
_entity.pdbx_description
1 polymer ?
#
loop_
_entity_poly.entity_id
_entity_poly.type
_entity_poly.pdbx_seq_one_letter_code
_entity_poly.pdbx_strand_id
1 'polypeptide(L)'
;LLSVPSLAERINAALPQTQCTRCGYPDCAAYAEAIASAAAPINQCPPGGAEGIQRLAQITGRPALPLSAEHGVEAPRMLAVIDEAWCIGCTLCIAACPTDAILGSNKRMHTVISAHCTGCELCIPVCPVDCIQLENASGVRTGWSAWSDAQADKARERYEFHSLRHNADERQGLKKLEELDDADSNTADSPAPDAKKALIAAALARSRAQRAAKPS
;
A
#
# COMPACT_ATOMS: atom_id res chain seq x y z
N LEU A 1 -7.27 -4.60 -33.84
CA LEU A 1 -8.05 -3.39 -33.64
C LEU A 1 -7.63 -2.81 -32.28
N LEU A 2 -6.87 -1.70 -32.29
CA LEU A 2 -6.57 -0.94 -31.08
C LEU A 2 -7.88 -0.33 -30.60
N SER A 3 -8.37 -0.75 -29.45
CA SER A 3 -9.56 -0.16 -28.83
C SER A 3 -9.25 1.28 -28.43
N VAL A 4 -10.19 2.19 -28.68
CA VAL A 4 -10.07 3.57 -28.19
C VAL A 4 -10.13 3.52 -26.66
N PRO A 5 -9.16 4.13 -25.93
CA PRO A 5 -9.14 4.09 -24.47
C PRO A 5 -10.40 4.76 -23.90
N SER A 6 -10.99 4.14 -22.89
CA SER A 6 -12.15 4.65 -22.15
C SER A 6 -11.85 6.00 -21.49
N LEU A 7 -12.88 6.73 -21.06
CA LEU A 7 -12.68 7.98 -20.32
C LEU A 7 -11.86 7.75 -19.04
N ALA A 8 -12.14 6.68 -18.29
CA ALA A 8 -11.41 6.33 -17.08
C ALA A 8 -9.93 6.04 -17.36
N GLU A 9 -9.62 5.28 -18.41
CA GLU A 9 -8.24 5.01 -18.82
C GLU A 9 -7.48 6.29 -19.20
N ARG A 10 -8.12 7.21 -19.89
CA ARG A 10 -7.54 8.52 -20.25
C ARG A 10 -7.28 9.38 -19.00
N ILE A 11 -8.22 9.40 -18.06
CA ILE A 11 -8.07 10.09 -16.78
C ILE A 11 -6.95 9.46 -15.98
N ASN A 12 -6.92 8.13 -15.85
CA ASN A 12 -5.87 7.41 -15.13
C ASN A 12 -4.48 7.69 -15.71
N ALA A 13 -4.34 7.74 -17.04
CA ALA A 13 -3.08 8.10 -17.71
C ALA A 13 -2.63 9.55 -17.43
N ALA A 14 -3.55 10.46 -17.08
CA ALA A 14 -3.25 11.85 -16.75
C ALA A 14 -2.94 12.07 -15.26
N LEU A 15 -3.03 11.04 -14.41
CA LEU A 15 -2.67 11.12 -13.00
C LEU A 15 -1.18 10.82 -12.78
N PRO A 16 -0.52 11.41 -11.76
CA PRO A 16 0.92 11.23 -11.49
C PRO A 16 1.28 9.85 -10.93
N GLN A 17 0.32 8.96 -10.74
CA GLN A 17 0.49 7.55 -10.34
C GLN A 17 1.25 7.34 -9.03
N THR A 18 1.09 8.26 -8.08
CA THR A 18 1.75 8.18 -6.76
C THR A 18 1.18 7.08 -5.86
N GLN A 19 -0.06 6.62 -6.12
CA GLN A 19 -0.78 5.62 -5.32
C GLN A 19 -0.88 5.99 -3.82
N CYS A 20 -0.98 7.30 -3.53
CA CYS A 20 -0.85 7.85 -2.18
C CYS A 20 -2.16 7.86 -1.37
N THR A 21 -3.29 7.48 -1.97
CA THR A 21 -4.64 7.46 -1.36
C THR A 21 -5.16 8.81 -0.84
N ARG A 22 -4.41 9.91 -0.98
CA ARG A 22 -4.81 11.25 -0.47
C ARG A 22 -6.10 11.78 -1.07
N CYS A 23 -6.44 11.37 -2.27
CA CYS A 23 -7.72 11.71 -2.92
C CYS A 23 -8.95 11.02 -2.28
N GLY A 24 -8.76 10.18 -1.26
CA GLY A 24 -9.81 9.39 -0.62
C GLY A 24 -10.15 8.07 -1.31
N TYR A 25 -9.44 7.72 -2.38
CA TYR A 25 -9.62 6.47 -3.12
C TYR A 25 -8.43 5.54 -2.87
N PRO A 26 -8.64 4.21 -2.99
CA PRO A 26 -7.60 3.23 -2.67
C PRO A 26 -6.39 3.29 -3.62
N ASP A 27 -6.60 3.76 -4.85
CA ASP A 27 -5.55 3.92 -5.86
C ASP A 27 -5.93 4.97 -6.91
N CYS A 28 -5.01 5.26 -7.83
CA CYS A 28 -5.24 6.22 -8.90
C CYS A 28 -6.29 5.75 -9.93
N ALA A 29 -6.41 4.45 -10.17
CA ALA A 29 -7.40 3.90 -11.09
C ALA A 29 -8.82 4.05 -10.55
N ALA A 30 -9.04 3.75 -9.25
CA ALA A 30 -10.33 3.94 -8.59
C ALA A 30 -10.76 5.43 -8.57
N TYR A 31 -9.81 6.35 -8.37
CA TYR A 31 -10.11 7.78 -8.50
C TYR A 31 -10.48 8.16 -9.94
N ALA A 32 -9.78 7.63 -10.93
CA ALA A 32 -10.09 7.86 -12.35
C ALA A 32 -11.49 7.35 -12.73
N GLU A 33 -11.88 6.16 -12.24
CA GLU A 33 -13.23 5.61 -12.42
C GLU A 33 -14.30 6.48 -11.76
N ALA A 34 -14.05 6.96 -10.54
CA ALA A 34 -14.96 7.85 -9.84
C ALA A 34 -15.14 9.20 -10.57
N ILE A 35 -14.08 9.75 -11.15
CA ILE A 35 -14.18 10.94 -12.02
C ILE A 35 -14.98 10.63 -13.29
N ALA A 36 -14.69 9.52 -13.95
CA ALA A 36 -15.34 9.14 -15.21
C ALA A 36 -16.85 8.93 -15.04
N SER A 37 -17.27 8.35 -13.91
CA SER A 37 -18.67 8.13 -13.53
C SER A 37 -19.35 9.37 -12.91
N ALA A 38 -18.64 10.51 -12.81
CA ALA A 38 -19.12 11.73 -12.15
C ALA A 38 -19.38 11.60 -10.64
N ALA A 39 -18.87 10.55 -9.99
CA ALA A 39 -18.96 10.35 -8.56
C ALA A 39 -17.92 11.17 -7.76
N ALA A 40 -16.84 11.63 -8.43
CA ALA A 40 -15.81 12.48 -7.82
C ALA A 40 -15.55 13.76 -8.64
N PRO A 41 -15.17 14.87 -7.98
CA PRO A 41 -14.63 16.04 -8.65
C PRO A 41 -13.18 15.79 -9.10
N ILE A 42 -12.68 16.65 -10.02
CA ILE A 42 -11.35 16.50 -10.65
C ILE A 42 -10.19 17.10 -9.84
N ASN A 43 -10.47 17.65 -8.66
CA ASN A 43 -9.53 18.49 -7.89
C ASN A 43 -9.05 17.89 -6.57
N GLN A 44 -9.08 16.54 -6.42
CA GLN A 44 -8.72 15.86 -5.17
C GLN A 44 -7.30 15.27 -5.18
N CYS A 45 -6.48 15.54 -6.20
CA CYS A 45 -5.13 14.95 -6.31
C CYS A 45 -4.02 15.97 -6.00
N PRO A 46 -3.47 16.04 -4.76
CA PRO A 46 -2.40 16.97 -4.43
C PRO A 46 -1.10 16.75 -5.23
N PRO A 47 -0.65 15.50 -5.48
CA PRO A 47 0.53 15.28 -6.31
C PRO A 47 0.37 15.72 -7.78
N GLY A 48 -0.87 15.78 -8.28
CA GLY A 48 -1.16 16.34 -9.60
C GLY A 48 -1.13 17.87 -9.60
N GLY A 49 -1.54 18.48 -8.49
CA GLY A 49 -1.58 19.92 -8.33
C GLY A 49 -2.50 20.64 -9.32
N ALA A 50 -2.27 21.93 -9.49
CA ALA A 50 -3.05 22.77 -10.41
C ALA A 50 -2.93 22.31 -11.88
N GLU A 51 -1.74 21.88 -12.31
CA GLU A 51 -1.53 21.38 -13.66
C GLU A 51 -2.31 20.06 -13.90
N GLY A 52 -2.31 19.15 -12.93
CA GLY A 52 -3.10 17.91 -13.00
C GLY A 52 -4.60 18.19 -13.15
N ILE A 53 -5.12 19.17 -12.43
CA ILE A 53 -6.51 19.60 -12.55
C ILE A 53 -6.80 20.14 -13.96
N GLN A 54 -5.90 20.90 -14.55
CA GLN A 54 -6.04 21.40 -15.92
C GLN A 54 -6.05 20.25 -16.95
N ARG A 55 -5.15 19.26 -16.79
CA ARG A 55 -5.13 18.06 -17.65
C ARG A 55 -6.47 17.30 -17.56
N LEU A 56 -6.99 17.10 -16.34
CA LEU A 56 -8.28 16.44 -16.11
C LEU A 56 -9.46 17.26 -16.65
N ALA A 57 -9.45 18.59 -16.51
CA ALA A 57 -10.46 19.48 -17.06
C ALA A 57 -10.54 19.35 -18.59
N GLN A 58 -9.41 19.31 -19.28
CA GLN A 58 -9.35 19.11 -20.74
C GLN A 58 -9.90 17.74 -21.17
N ILE A 59 -9.61 16.68 -20.41
CA ILE A 59 -10.06 15.32 -20.73
C ILE A 59 -11.56 15.16 -20.50
N THR A 60 -12.09 15.74 -19.41
CA THR A 60 -13.48 15.56 -18.96
C THR A 60 -14.44 16.61 -19.48
N GLY A 61 -13.93 17.74 -19.99
CA GLY A 61 -14.75 18.90 -20.35
C GLY A 61 -15.34 19.66 -19.15
N ARG A 62 -14.90 19.34 -17.91
CA ARG A 62 -15.38 20.00 -16.68
C ARG A 62 -14.56 21.25 -16.39
N PRO A 63 -15.13 22.26 -15.70
CA PRO A 63 -14.39 23.44 -15.28
C PRO A 63 -13.26 23.06 -14.32
N ALA A 64 -12.09 23.67 -14.48
CA ALA A 64 -11.00 23.55 -13.53
C ALA A 64 -11.38 24.23 -12.21
N LEU A 65 -11.25 23.49 -11.11
CA LEU A 65 -11.52 23.96 -9.75
C LEU A 65 -10.19 24.15 -9.00
N PRO A 66 -10.12 24.99 -7.97
CA PRO A 66 -8.98 25.01 -7.06
C PRO A 66 -8.76 23.62 -6.42
N LEU A 67 -7.51 23.27 -6.12
CA LEU A 67 -7.20 22.03 -5.40
C LEU A 67 -7.99 21.96 -4.08
N SER A 68 -8.60 20.82 -3.82
CA SER A 68 -9.36 20.61 -2.59
C SER A 68 -8.44 20.56 -1.37
N ALA A 69 -8.59 21.53 -0.47
CA ALA A 69 -7.78 21.62 0.74
C ALA A 69 -7.99 20.44 1.72
N GLU A 70 -9.12 19.75 1.64
CA GLU A 70 -9.41 18.57 2.45
C GLU A 70 -8.49 17.39 2.11
N HIS A 71 -7.99 17.33 0.87
CA HIS A 71 -7.13 16.26 0.37
C HIS A 71 -5.64 16.57 0.49
N GLY A 72 -5.29 17.78 0.94
CA GLY A 72 -3.93 18.25 1.13
C GLY A 72 -3.54 19.40 0.20
N VAL A 73 -2.25 19.67 0.16
CA VAL A 73 -1.67 20.77 -0.60
C VAL A 73 -0.73 20.27 -1.68
N GLU A 74 -0.60 21.07 -2.73
CA GLU A 74 0.42 20.85 -3.75
C GLU A 74 1.81 21.09 -3.13
N ALA A 75 2.72 20.13 -3.30
CA ALA A 75 4.04 20.15 -2.70
C ALA A 75 5.10 19.55 -3.66
N PRO A 76 6.39 19.75 -3.39
CA PRO A 76 7.46 19.06 -4.09
C PRO A 76 7.31 17.54 -3.96
N ARG A 77 7.85 16.81 -4.94
CA ARG A 77 7.92 15.34 -4.85
C ARG A 77 8.99 14.94 -3.85
N MET A 78 8.59 14.14 -2.88
CA MET A 78 9.47 13.61 -1.85
C MET A 78 9.88 12.17 -2.20
N LEU A 79 11.01 11.71 -1.65
CA LEU A 79 11.45 10.31 -1.65
C LEU A 79 11.63 9.87 -0.21
N ALA A 80 11.25 8.63 0.07
CA ALA A 80 11.53 8.02 1.36
C ALA A 80 13.00 7.60 1.45
N VAL A 81 13.61 7.84 2.60
CA VAL A 81 14.96 7.41 2.95
C VAL A 81 14.89 6.67 4.28
N ILE A 82 15.45 5.46 4.33
CA ILE A 82 15.48 4.65 5.54
C ILE A 82 16.84 4.82 6.21
N ASP A 83 16.83 5.19 7.49
CA ASP A 83 18.03 5.12 8.33
C ASP A 83 18.33 3.65 8.61
N GLU A 84 19.31 3.11 7.89
CA GLU A 84 19.68 1.70 7.96
C GLU A 84 20.24 1.30 9.33
N ALA A 85 20.81 2.25 10.09
CA ALA A 85 21.33 1.99 11.44
C ALA A 85 20.22 1.76 12.47
N TRP A 86 19.03 2.33 12.24
CA TRP A 86 17.86 2.18 13.10
C TRP A 86 16.86 1.13 12.58
N CYS A 87 17.02 0.68 11.35
CA CYS A 87 16.10 -0.28 10.75
C CYS A 87 16.22 -1.66 11.40
N ILE A 88 15.11 -2.15 11.98
CA ILE A 88 15.03 -3.47 12.64
C ILE A 88 14.64 -4.62 11.72
N GLY A 89 14.40 -4.36 10.42
CA GLY A 89 14.05 -5.40 9.46
C GLY A 89 12.67 -6.02 9.66
N CYS A 90 11.67 -5.24 10.10
CA CYS A 90 10.31 -5.73 10.38
C CYS A 90 9.45 -6.00 9.15
N THR A 91 9.86 -5.59 7.97
CA THR A 91 9.21 -5.75 6.66
C THR A 91 7.88 -5.01 6.44
N LEU A 92 7.34 -4.30 7.43
CA LEU A 92 6.06 -3.59 7.33
C LEU A 92 6.05 -2.52 6.22
N CYS A 93 7.17 -1.79 6.06
CA CYS A 93 7.31 -0.79 5.00
C CYS A 93 7.36 -1.42 3.59
N ILE A 94 7.88 -2.65 3.45
CA ILE A 94 7.85 -3.40 2.18
C ILE A 94 6.41 -3.74 1.82
N ALA A 95 5.65 -4.28 2.79
CA ALA A 95 4.25 -4.63 2.58
C ALA A 95 3.36 -3.40 2.26
N ALA A 96 3.70 -2.23 2.82
CA ALA A 96 2.95 -0.99 2.58
C ALA A 96 3.32 -0.28 1.27
N CYS A 97 4.39 -0.69 0.59
CA CYS A 97 4.89 0.02 -0.58
C CYS A 97 4.15 -0.40 -1.86
N PRO A 98 3.32 0.48 -2.47
CA PRO A 98 2.50 0.11 -3.62
C PRO A 98 3.30 -0.08 -4.92
N THR A 99 4.56 0.35 -4.96
CA THR A 99 5.42 0.28 -6.15
C THR A 99 6.66 -0.59 -5.95
N ASP A 100 6.69 -1.40 -4.88
CA ASP A 100 7.84 -2.25 -4.54
C ASP A 100 9.17 -1.50 -4.56
N ALA A 101 9.16 -0.27 -4.02
CA ALA A 101 10.34 0.58 -3.99
C ALA A 101 11.29 0.25 -2.83
N ILE A 102 10.92 -0.63 -1.92
CA ILE A 102 11.72 -0.95 -0.73
C ILE A 102 12.28 -2.36 -0.86
N LEU A 103 13.59 -2.47 -0.77
CA LEU A 103 14.34 -3.71 -0.80
C LEU A 103 14.81 -4.09 0.60
N GLY A 104 14.69 -5.35 0.96
CA GLY A 104 15.12 -5.89 2.24
C GLY A 104 14.53 -7.26 2.54
N SER A 105 14.75 -7.75 3.73
CA SER A 105 14.17 -9.01 4.20
C SER A 105 13.99 -9.00 5.71
N ASN A 106 13.26 -9.98 6.24
CA ASN A 106 13.04 -10.11 7.68
C ASN A 106 14.37 -10.15 8.45
N LYS A 107 14.47 -9.33 9.50
CA LYS A 107 15.66 -9.16 10.36
C LYS A 107 16.92 -8.66 9.62
N ARG A 108 16.75 -8.06 8.45
CA ARG A 108 17.79 -7.37 7.70
C ARG A 108 17.37 -5.92 7.49
N MET A 109 18.31 -4.98 7.45
CA MET A 109 18.01 -3.58 7.11
C MET A 109 17.36 -3.48 5.73
N HIS A 110 16.53 -2.45 5.59
CA HIS A 110 15.86 -2.13 4.34
C HIS A 110 16.45 -0.88 3.73
N THR A 111 16.38 -0.80 2.40
CA THR A 111 16.78 0.40 1.65
C THR A 111 15.73 0.76 0.60
N VAL A 112 15.70 2.02 0.18
CA VAL A 112 14.75 2.51 -0.82
C VAL A 112 15.41 2.59 -2.19
N ILE A 113 14.76 2.03 -3.20
CA ILE A 113 15.14 2.20 -4.61
C ILE A 113 14.50 3.51 -5.08
N SER A 114 15.27 4.60 -5.07
CA SER A 114 14.79 5.96 -5.34
C SER A 114 14.05 6.10 -6.68
N ALA A 115 14.49 5.38 -7.72
CA ALA A 115 13.84 5.37 -9.04
C ALA A 115 12.43 4.74 -9.03
N HIS A 116 12.09 3.98 -8.02
CA HIS A 116 10.79 3.33 -7.86
C HIS A 116 9.89 4.03 -6.84
N CYS A 117 10.48 4.86 -5.96
CA CYS A 117 9.75 5.56 -4.93
C CYS A 117 8.90 6.70 -5.52
N THR A 118 7.61 6.68 -5.23
CA THR A 118 6.66 7.69 -5.68
C THR A 118 6.42 8.80 -4.65
N GLY A 119 6.99 8.70 -3.44
CA GLY A 119 6.73 9.65 -2.36
C GLY A 119 5.31 9.57 -1.79
N CYS A 120 4.69 8.40 -1.85
CA CYS A 120 3.32 8.18 -1.36
C CYS A 120 3.19 8.26 0.16
N GLU A 121 4.31 8.14 0.90
CA GLU A 121 4.41 8.21 2.36
C GLU A 121 3.74 7.04 3.12
N LEU A 122 3.17 6.06 2.45
CA LEU A 122 2.46 4.94 3.09
C LEU A 122 3.38 4.05 3.96
N CYS A 123 4.69 4.09 3.73
CA CYS A 123 5.67 3.36 4.54
C CYS A 123 5.98 4.01 5.90
N ILE A 124 5.69 5.32 6.06
CA ILE A 124 6.04 6.07 7.27
C ILE A 124 5.19 5.62 8.47
N PRO A 125 3.85 5.65 8.43
CA PRO A 125 3.02 5.34 9.60
C PRO A 125 3.11 3.89 10.05
N VAL A 126 3.64 3.00 9.23
CA VAL A 126 3.78 1.57 9.57
C VAL A 126 5.16 1.23 10.14
N CYS A 127 6.09 2.20 10.19
CA CYS A 127 7.41 1.98 10.75
C CYS A 127 7.37 2.07 12.29
N PRO A 128 7.62 0.98 13.04
CA PRO A 128 7.48 0.99 14.50
C PRO A 128 8.64 1.68 15.22
N VAL A 129 9.70 2.06 14.50
CA VAL A 129 10.90 2.71 15.05
C VAL A 129 11.18 4.07 14.38
N ASP A 130 10.24 4.59 13.58
CA ASP A 130 10.31 5.90 12.93
C ASP A 130 11.62 6.17 12.17
N CYS A 131 12.21 5.13 11.57
CA CYS A 131 13.47 5.23 10.85
C CYS A 131 13.33 5.67 9.38
N ILE A 132 12.14 6.14 8.95
CA ILE A 132 11.88 6.55 7.57
C ILE A 132 11.68 8.06 7.53
N GLN A 133 12.50 8.74 6.76
CA GLN A 133 12.46 10.18 6.53
C GLN A 133 12.11 10.48 5.09
N LEU A 134 11.79 11.74 4.79
CA LEU A 134 11.50 12.24 3.46
C LEU A 134 12.56 13.24 3.01
N GLU A 135 13.06 13.05 1.79
CA GLU A 135 13.95 13.99 1.13
C GLU A 135 13.30 14.59 -0.11
N ASN A 136 13.50 15.89 -0.33
CA ASN A 136 12.99 16.59 -1.49
C ASN A 136 13.74 16.18 -2.76
N ALA A 137 13.04 15.55 -3.70
CA ALA A 137 13.60 15.05 -4.96
C ALA A 137 13.34 15.96 -6.17
N SER A 138 12.48 16.96 -6.06
CA SER A 138 12.13 17.85 -7.19
C SER A 138 12.53 19.31 -6.98
N GLY A 139 13.18 19.63 -5.85
CA GLY A 139 13.55 21.00 -5.50
C GLY A 139 12.32 21.87 -5.32
N VAL A 140 12.23 22.94 -6.09
CA VAL A 140 11.10 23.89 -6.04
C VAL A 140 9.91 23.48 -6.92
N ARG A 141 10.04 22.44 -7.73
CA ARG A 141 8.95 21.99 -8.62
C ARG A 141 7.91 21.23 -7.83
N THR A 142 6.64 21.57 -8.05
CA THR A 142 5.47 21.00 -7.35
C THR A 142 4.48 20.42 -8.34
N GLY A 143 3.51 19.63 -7.87
CA GLY A 143 2.48 19.02 -8.69
C GLY A 143 3.06 18.27 -9.89
N TRP A 144 2.42 18.33 -11.04
CA TRP A 144 2.88 17.68 -12.25
C TRP A 144 4.27 18.14 -12.72
N SER A 145 4.66 19.38 -12.47
CA SER A 145 6.02 19.86 -12.84
C SER A 145 7.14 19.11 -12.09
N ALA A 146 6.82 18.40 -11.00
CA ALA A 146 7.74 17.54 -10.25
C ALA A 146 7.84 16.13 -10.84
N TRP A 147 7.06 15.79 -11.85
CA TRP A 147 6.98 14.50 -12.52
C TRP A 147 7.36 14.60 -14.00
N SER A 148 7.65 13.47 -14.62
CA SER A 148 7.59 13.27 -16.06
C SER A 148 6.55 12.19 -16.37
N ASP A 149 5.99 12.22 -17.58
CA ASP A 149 5.03 11.20 -18.01
C ASP A 149 5.67 9.79 -17.93
N ALA A 150 6.96 9.65 -18.28
CA ALA A 150 7.69 8.39 -18.15
C ALA A 150 7.81 7.89 -16.70
N GLN A 151 7.95 8.78 -15.72
CA GLN A 151 7.96 8.41 -14.30
C GLN A 151 6.59 7.95 -13.85
N ALA A 152 5.52 8.63 -14.25
CA ALA A 152 4.16 8.25 -13.94
C ALA A 152 3.79 6.91 -14.58
N ASP A 153 4.13 6.69 -15.85
CA ASP A 153 3.91 5.41 -16.53
C ASP A 153 4.61 4.26 -15.83
N LYS A 154 5.89 4.45 -15.48
CA LYS A 154 6.66 3.43 -14.76
C LYS A 154 6.10 3.15 -13.36
N ALA A 155 5.60 4.17 -12.65
CA ALA A 155 4.96 4.00 -11.36
C ALA A 155 3.64 3.20 -11.50
N ARG A 156 2.85 3.45 -12.57
CA ARG A 156 1.65 2.69 -12.89
C ARG A 156 1.96 1.23 -13.18
N GLU A 157 2.91 0.94 -14.07
CA GLU A 157 3.34 -0.43 -14.41
C GLU A 157 3.77 -1.22 -13.17
N ARG A 158 4.52 -0.58 -12.27
CA ARG A 158 4.96 -1.22 -11.03
C ARG A 158 3.80 -1.50 -10.10
N TYR A 159 2.85 -0.56 -9.96
CA TYR A 159 1.66 -0.75 -9.15
C TYR A 159 0.77 -1.88 -9.69
N GLU A 160 0.55 -1.93 -10.99
CA GLU A 160 -0.19 -3.01 -11.65
C GLU A 160 0.46 -4.38 -11.39
N PHE A 161 1.78 -4.47 -11.52
CA PHE A 161 2.53 -5.70 -11.21
C PHE A 161 2.42 -6.07 -9.73
N HIS A 162 2.59 -5.10 -8.82
CA HIS A 162 2.41 -5.28 -7.38
C HIS A 162 1.02 -5.83 -7.06
N SER A 163 -0.03 -5.22 -7.61
CA SER A 163 -1.42 -5.60 -7.37
C SER A 163 -1.73 -7.00 -7.90
N LEU A 164 -1.22 -7.36 -9.09
CA LEU A 164 -1.39 -8.70 -9.65
C LEU A 164 -0.75 -9.77 -8.75
N ARG A 165 0.47 -9.52 -8.26
CA ARG A 165 1.19 -10.42 -7.37
C ARG A 165 0.47 -10.57 -6.04
N HIS A 166 0.09 -9.46 -5.40
CA HIS A 166 -0.60 -9.46 -4.11
C HIS A 166 -1.94 -10.22 -4.19
N ASN A 167 -2.75 -9.99 -5.22
CA ASN A 167 -3.99 -10.71 -5.44
C ASN A 167 -3.79 -12.21 -5.71
N ALA A 168 -2.64 -12.60 -6.29
CA ALA A 168 -2.31 -14.01 -6.48
C ALA A 168 -1.94 -14.68 -5.16
N ASP A 169 -1.14 -14.00 -4.33
CA ASP A 169 -0.71 -14.49 -3.01
C ASP A 169 -1.91 -14.63 -2.05
N GLU A 170 -2.82 -13.65 -2.04
CA GLU A 170 -4.07 -13.74 -1.25
C GLU A 170 -4.92 -14.92 -1.66
N ARG A 171 -5.11 -15.14 -2.97
CA ARG A 171 -5.88 -16.30 -3.47
C ARG A 171 -5.25 -17.64 -3.11
N GLN A 172 -3.92 -17.71 -3.11
CA GLN A 172 -3.21 -18.92 -2.67
C GLN A 172 -3.35 -19.13 -1.16
N GLY A 173 -3.28 -18.05 -0.37
CA GLY A 173 -3.50 -18.08 1.07
C GLY A 173 -4.89 -18.57 1.43
N LEU A 174 -5.94 -18.06 0.77
CA LEU A 174 -7.33 -18.49 0.98
C LEU A 174 -7.52 -19.98 0.63
N LYS A 175 -7.01 -20.46 -0.51
CA LYS A 175 -7.07 -21.88 -0.87
C LYS A 175 -6.41 -22.77 0.18
N LYS A 176 -5.26 -22.36 0.70
CA LYS A 176 -4.56 -23.11 1.74
C LYS A 176 -5.33 -23.17 3.06
N LEU A 177 -6.06 -22.09 3.42
CA LEU A 177 -6.94 -22.07 4.58
C LEU A 177 -8.14 -23.02 4.38
N GLU A 178 -8.79 -23.00 3.21
CA GLU A 178 -9.88 -23.92 2.86
C GLU A 178 -9.43 -25.40 2.94
N GLU A 179 -8.23 -25.71 2.40
CA GLU A 179 -7.65 -27.05 2.49
C GLU A 179 -7.38 -27.50 3.94
N LEU A 180 -6.99 -26.57 4.82
CA LEU A 180 -6.78 -26.86 6.24
C LEU A 180 -8.09 -27.09 6.99
N ASP A 181 -9.13 -26.30 6.69
CA ASP A 181 -10.46 -26.47 7.27
C ASP A 181 -11.11 -27.78 6.82
N ASP A 182 -10.96 -28.17 5.56
CA ASP A 182 -11.42 -29.45 5.02
C ASP A 182 -10.65 -30.64 5.65
N ALA A 183 -9.36 -30.50 5.89
CA ALA A 183 -8.54 -31.52 6.55
C ALA A 183 -8.94 -31.69 8.02
N ASP A 184 -9.25 -30.61 8.74
CA ASP A 184 -9.70 -30.65 10.14
C ASP A 184 -11.13 -31.20 10.27
N SER A 185 -12.00 -30.96 9.29
CA SER A 185 -13.35 -31.50 9.22
C SER A 185 -13.39 -33.01 8.90
N ASN A 186 -12.37 -33.52 8.22
CA ASN A 186 -12.27 -34.94 7.82
C ASN A 186 -11.57 -35.82 8.86
N THR A 187 -10.98 -35.20 9.91
CA THR A 187 -10.52 -35.95 11.09
C THR A 187 -11.67 -36.13 12.07
N ALA A 188 -12.49 -37.17 11.82
CA ALA A 188 -13.59 -37.60 12.68
C ALA A 188 -13.14 -38.10 14.08
N ASP A 189 -11.93 -37.78 14.51
CA ASP A 189 -11.34 -38.14 15.80
C ASP A 189 -10.81 -36.91 16.55
N SER A 190 -11.48 -35.78 16.39
CA SER A 190 -11.19 -34.61 17.21
C SER A 190 -11.81 -34.81 18.59
N PRO A 191 -11.04 -34.85 19.69
CA PRO A 191 -11.62 -35.04 21.03
C PRO A 191 -12.67 -33.98 21.30
N ALA A 192 -13.80 -34.37 21.88
CA ALA A 192 -14.90 -33.52 22.24
C ALA A 192 -14.39 -32.26 22.98
N PRO A 193 -15.08 -31.10 22.84
CA PRO A 193 -14.64 -29.80 23.44
C PRO A 193 -14.25 -29.91 24.92
N ASP A 194 -14.89 -30.80 25.66
CA ASP A 194 -14.60 -31.05 27.07
C ASP A 194 -13.29 -31.85 27.27
N ALA A 195 -12.91 -32.73 26.35
CA ALA A 195 -11.61 -33.41 26.40
C ALA A 195 -10.43 -32.47 26.10
N LYS A 196 -10.60 -31.51 25.17
CA LYS A 196 -9.60 -30.44 24.93
C LYS A 196 -9.42 -29.55 26.17
N LYS A 197 -10.51 -29.15 26.82
CA LYS A 197 -10.46 -28.36 28.09
C LYS A 197 -9.76 -29.15 29.20
N ALA A 198 -10.03 -30.44 29.36
CA ALA A 198 -9.39 -31.29 30.34
C ALA A 198 -7.89 -31.45 30.11
N LEU A 199 -7.44 -31.60 28.85
CA LEU A 199 -6.02 -31.66 28.48
C LEU A 199 -5.30 -30.34 28.77
N ILE A 200 -5.90 -29.20 28.46
CA ILE A 200 -5.35 -27.87 28.76
C ILE A 200 -5.25 -27.66 30.29
N ALA A 201 -6.29 -28.01 31.04
CA ALA A 201 -6.29 -27.91 32.49
C ALA A 201 -5.23 -28.80 33.13
N ALA A 202 -5.03 -30.03 32.67
CA ALA A 202 -3.98 -30.94 33.13
C ALA A 202 -2.56 -30.43 32.79
N ALA A 203 -2.38 -29.80 31.63
CA ALA A 203 -1.08 -29.20 31.26
C ALA A 203 -0.73 -27.98 32.13
N LEU A 204 -1.72 -27.14 32.41
CA LEU A 204 -1.57 -25.96 33.29
C LEU A 204 -1.28 -26.38 34.73
N ALA A 205 -1.95 -27.44 35.25
CA ALA A 205 -1.71 -27.99 36.58
C ALA A 205 -0.28 -28.54 36.71
N ARG A 206 0.22 -29.29 35.70
CA ARG A 206 1.62 -29.76 35.66
C ARG A 206 2.63 -28.61 35.66
N SER A 207 2.41 -27.56 34.86
CA SER A 207 3.28 -26.39 34.82
C SER A 207 3.32 -25.63 36.13
N ARG A 208 2.18 -25.50 36.83
CA ARG A 208 2.10 -24.90 38.17
C ARG A 208 2.84 -25.72 39.22
N ALA A 209 2.67 -27.04 39.20
CA ALA A 209 3.39 -27.94 40.14
C ALA A 209 4.90 -27.90 39.91
N GLN A 210 5.38 -27.86 38.68
CA GLN A 210 6.82 -27.70 38.37
C GLN A 210 7.39 -26.37 38.83
N ARG A 211 6.62 -25.26 38.74
CA ARG A 211 7.05 -23.95 39.26
C ARG A 211 7.13 -23.94 40.83
N ALA A 212 6.20 -24.63 41.49
CA ALA A 212 6.16 -24.73 42.94
C ALA A 212 7.27 -25.64 43.51
N ALA A 213 7.77 -26.59 42.71
CA ALA A 213 8.81 -27.55 43.10
C ALA A 213 10.25 -27.05 42.85
N LYS A 214 10.46 -25.82 42.34
CA LYS A 214 11.78 -25.24 42.10
C LYS A 214 12.23 -24.51 43.37
N PRO A 215 13.23 -25.03 44.12
CA PRO A 215 13.78 -24.34 45.31
C PRO A 215 14.48 -23.04 44.85
N SER A 216 14.35 -22.00 45.67
CA SER A 216 15.01 -20.68 45.56
C SER A 216 16.51 -20.80 45.68
#